data_3ad62d61efb98c4a446c5dd5e5b315e5
#
_entry.id   3ad62d61efb98c4a446c5dd5e5b315e5
#
_cell.length_a   1.000
_cell.length_b   1.000
_cell.length_c   1.000
_cell.angle_alpha   90.00
_cell.angle_beta   90.00
_cell.angle_gamma   90.00
#
_symmetry.space_group_name_H-M   'P 1'
#
loop_
_entity.id
_entity.type
_entity.pdbx_description
1 polymer ?
#
loop_
_entity_poly.entity_id
_entity_poly.type
_entity_poly.pdbx_seq_one_letter_code
_entity_poly.pdbx_strand_id
1 'polypeptide(L)'
;MADQDARRQLRNAFGRFATGVCVVTCQAKNGPHVGPVGITVNSFSSVSLEPALLSWCIDHGSDRYDAFAVAELFHLDILRGGQEHVAMHFARQAAHDPKIEAKILLDGLHITGSLAHFACRLHARHPAGDHDILVGEILHHEQQDGPGLGYFGGQFIQVATA
;
A
#
# COMPACT_ATOMS: atom_id res chain seq x y z
N MET A 1 -29.72 1.43 7.18
CA MET A 1 -29.33 2.76 7.75
C MET A 1 -28.50 2.60 9.01
N ALA A 2 -28.94 1.89 10.06
CA ALA A 2 -28.17 1.73 11.31
C ALA A 2 -26.79 1.07 11.11
N ASP A 3 -26.67 0.09 10.23
CA ASP A 3 -25.40 -0.61 9.95
C ASP A 3 -24.36 0.28 9.22
N GLN A 4 -24.80 1.15 8.31
CA GLN A 4 -23.90 2.10 7.63
C GLN A 4 -23.37 3.19 8.57
N ASP A 5 -24.19 3.64 9.54
CA ASP A 5 -23.75 4.60 10.54
C ASP A 5 -22.74 3.97 11.51
N ALA A 6 -22.96 2.73 11.93
CA ALA A 6 -22.02 2.01 12.78
C ALA A 6 -20.66 1.79 12.08
N ARG A 7 -20.67 1.39 10.81
CA ARG A 7 -19.44 1.23 10.02
C ARG A 7 -18.70 2.56 9.83
N ARG A 8 -19.44 3.66 9.64
CA ARG A 8 -18.83 4.99 9.53
C ARG A 8 -18.18 5.42 10.84
N GLN A 9 -18.87 5.19 11.98
CA GLN A 9 -18.33 5.49 13.30
C GLN A 9 -17.07 4.68 13.58
N LEU A 10 -17.06 3.39 13.24
CA LEU A 10 -15.88 2.52 13.40
C LEU A 10 -14.70 3.02 12.55
N ARG A 11 -14.93 3.36 11.27
CA ARG A 11 -13.88 3.96 10.41
C ARG A 11 -13.35 5.27 10.97
N ASN A 12 -14.22 6.12 11.54
CA ASN A 12 -13.80 7.35 12.19
C ASN A 12 -12.93 7.09 13.44
N ALA A 13 -13.25 6.04 14.20
CA ALA A 13 -12.44 5.62 15.33
C ALA A 13 -11.06 5.11 14.89
N PHE A 14 -10.99 4.26 13.85
CA PHE A 14 -9.70 3.83 13.25
C PHE A 14 -8.89 5.02 12.72
N GLY A 15 -9.56 6.01 12.14
CA GLY A 15 -8.92 7.23 11.66
C GLY A 15 -8.26 8.09 12.75
N ARG A 16 -8.45 7.78 14.05
CA ARG A 16 -7.72 8.43 15.16
C ARG A 16 -6.32 7.88 15.36
N PHE A 17 -5.98 6.80 14.69
CA PHE A 17 -4.62 6.29 14.64
C PHE A 17 -3.91 6.92 13.44
N ALA A 18 -2.94 7.80 13.71
CA ALA A 18 -2.11 8.39 12.66
C ALA A 18 -1.20 7.33 12.06
N THR A 19 -1.23 7.18 10.73
CA THR A 19 -0.42 6.21 10.00
C THR A 19 0.47 6.89 8.98
N GLY A 20 1.48 6.20 8.50
CA GLY A 20 2.09 6.50 7.20
C GLY A 20 1.15 6.10 6.06
N VAL A 21 1.54 6.44 4.84
CA VAL A 21 0.86 6.05 3.60
C VAL A 21 1.85 5.30 2.73
N CYS A 22 1.44 4.13 2.26
CA CYS A 22 2.25 3.29 1.39
C CYS A 22 1.51 2.98 0.09
N VAL A 23 2.27 2.66 -0.95
CA VAL A 23 1.75 2.01 -2.15
C VAL A 23 2.37 0.63 -2.23
N VAL A 24 1.54 -0.39 -2.44
CA VAL A 24 2.00 -1.75 -2.71
C VAL A 24 1.77 -2.04 -4.18
N THR A 25 2.78 -2.60 -4.85
CA THR A 25 2.71 -2.93 -6.28
C THR A 25 3.08 -4.39 -6.53
N CYS A 26 2.49 -4.98 -7.54
CA CYS A 26 2.88 -6.29 -8.05
C CYS A 26 2.75 -6.36 -9.57
N GLN A 27 3.37 -7.37 -10.18
CA GLN A 27 3.22 -7.66 -11.59
C GLN A 27 2.08 -8.66 -11.79
N ALA A 28 0.94 -8.19 -12.29
CA ALA A 28 -0.17 -9.06 -12.67
C ALA A 28 0.10 -9.72 -14.02
N LYS A 29 -0.04 -11.05 -14.08
CA LYS A 29 0.19 -11.85 -15.28
C LYS A 29 -1.08 -12.17 -16.03
N ASN A 30 -2.22 -12.20 -15.33
CA ASN A 30 -3.53 -12.62 -15.83
C ASN A 30 -4.63 -11.75 -15.21
N GLY A 31 -5.86 -11.87 -15.74
CA GLY A 31 -7.03 -11.18 -15.22
C GLY A 31 -7.33 -9.85 -15.90
N PRO A 32 -8.20 -9.02 -15.32
CA PRO A 32 -8.60 -7.74 -15.89
C PRO A 32 -7.46 -6.72 -15.96
N HIS A 33 -6.41 -6.94 -15.17
CA HIS A 33 -5.24 -6.07 -15.09
C HIS A 33 -4.00 -6.90 -15.46
N VAL A 34 -3.39 -6.63 -16.59
CA VAL A 34 -2.10 -7.23 -17.01
C VAL A 34 -1.04 -6.13 -16.96
N GLY A 35 0.07 -6.41 -16.29
CA GLY A 35 1.13 -5.41 -16.09
C GLY A 35 1.28 -5.00 -14.63
N PRO A 36 1.89 -3.84 -14.35
CA PRO A 36 2.01 -3.31 -12.99
C PRO A 36 0.62 -2.98 -12.41
N VAL A 37 0.36 -3.46 -11.20
CA VAL A 37 -0.85 -3.17 -10.42
C VAL A 37 -0.43 -2.59 -9.10
N GLY A 38 -1.04 -1.48 -8.66
CA GLY A 38 -0.74 -0.82 -7.41
C GLY A 38 -1.98 -0.55 -6.57
N ILE A 39 -1.80 -0.52 -5.25
CA ILE A 39 -2.84 -0.17 -4.28
C ILE A 39 -2.25 0.70 -3.16
N THR A 40 -2.95 1.77 -2.81
CA THR A 40 -2.59 2.59 -1.66
C THR A 40 -3.13 1.97 -0.38
N VAL A 41 -2.26 1.83 0.61
CA VAL A 41 -2.59 1.27 1.91
C VAL A 41 -2.01 2.13 3.04
N ASN A 42 -2.62 2.05 4.21
CA ASN A 42 -2.10 2.59 5.47
C ASN A 42 -1.99 1.51 6.56
N SER A 43 -2.15 0.26 6.18
CA SER A 43 -2.12 -0.91 7.07
C SER A 43 -0.72 -1.53 7.22
N PHE A 44 0.33 -0.85 6.71
CA PHE A 44 1.71 -1.30 6.88
C PHE A 44 2.08 -1.46 8.36
N SER A 45 2.76 -2.57 8.66
CA SER A 45 3.43 -2.78 9.94
C SER A 45 4.74 -3.53 9.75
N SER A 46 5.80 -3.09 10.45
CA SER A 46 6.99 -3.91 10.64
C SER A 46 6.65 -5.11 11.54
N VAL A 47 7.12 -6.30 11.19
CA VAL A 47 6.79 -7.55 11.90
C VAL A 47 8.01 -8.12 12.60
N SER A 48 9.12 -8.30 11.89
CA SER A 48 10.32 -8.98 12.41
C SER A 48 11.58 -8.49 11.70
N LEU A 49 12.70 -8.55 12.40
CA LEU A 49 14.02 -8.31 11.81
C LEU A 49 14.74 -9.60 11.45
N GLU A 50 14.38 -10.73 12.07
CA GLU A 50 15.02 -12.03 11.82
C GLU A 50 13.97 -13.18 11.91
N PRO A 51 13.48 -13.68 10.76
CA PRO A 51 13.67 -13.12 9.42
C PRO A 51 13.08 -11.72 9.27
N ALA A 52 13.55 -10.95 8.29
CA ALA A 52 13.06 -9.60 8.03
C ALA A 52 11.67 -9.67 7.40
N LEU A 53 10.63 -9.27 8.14
CA LEU A 53 9.23 -9.36 7.74
C LEU A 53 8.50 -8.04 7.92
N LEU A 54 7.59 -7.75 6.99
CA LEU A 54 6.58 -6.71 7.08
C LEU A 54 5.17 -7.28 6.82
N SER A 55 4.13 -6.53 7.18
CA SER A 55 2.75 -6.89 6.85
C SER A 55 1.94 -5.71 6.33
N TRP A 56 0.89 -6.03 5.58
CA TRP A 56 -0.14 -5.09 5.11
C TRP A 56 -1.44 -5.85 4.84
N CYS A 57 -2.56 -5.13 4.64
CA CYS A 57 -3.87 -5.75 4.45
C CYS A 57 -4.48 -5.36 3.11
N ILE A 58 -5.22 -6.30 2.49
CA ILE A 58 -6.00 -6.08 1.28
C ILE A 58 -7.45 -6.50 1.49
N ASP A 59 -8.39 -5.62 1.09
CA ASP A 59 -9.83 -5.88 1.09
C ASP A 59 -10.19 -6.89 0.00
N HIS A 60 -10.98 -7.92 0.32
CA HIS A 60 -11.53 -8.91 -0.63
C HIS A 60 -12.40 -8.25 -1.71
N GLY A 61 -13.04 -7.10 -1.41
CA GLY A 61 -13.82 -6.31 -2.36
C GLY A 61 -12.98 -5.41 -3.28
N SER A 62 -11.65 -5.38 -3.12
CA SER A 62 -10.78 -4.60 -4.01
C SER A 62 -10.74 -5.22 -5.41
N ASP A 63 -10.86 -4.38 -6.43
CA ASP A 63 -10.67 -4.79 -7.84
C ASP A 63 -9.24 -5.25 -8.16
N ARG A 64 -8.30 -5.03 -7.24
CA ARG A 64 -6.89 -5.48 -7.32
C ARG A 64 -6.63 -6.77 -6.57
N TYR A 65 -7.64 -7.26 -5.81
CA TYR A 65 -7.48 -8.44 -4.96
C TYR A 65 -6.93 -9.64 -5.74
N ASP A 66 -7.49 -9.95 -6.91
CA ASP A 66 -7.07 -11.09 -7.73
C ASP A 66 -5.60 -11.02 -8.16
N ALA A 67 -5.09 -9.82 -8.45
CA ALA A 67 -3.68 -9.63 -8.80
C ALA A 67 -2.76 -9.98 -7.63
N PHE A 68 -3.08 -9.48 -6.42
CA PHE A 68 -2.31 -9.77 -5.22
C PHE A 68 -2.59 -11.16 -4.64
N ALA A 69 -3.73 -11.77 -4.95
CA ALA A 69 -4.07 -13.12 -4.53
C ALA A 69 -3.08 -14.17 -5.04
N VAL A 70 -2.53 -13.94 -6.24
CA VAL A 70 -1.60 -14.87 -6.91
C VAL A 70 -0.15 -14.35 -6.97
N ALA A 71 0.09 -13.13 -6.50
CA ALA A 71 1.43 -12.54 -6.51
C ALA A 71 2.33 -13.21 -5.47
N GLU A 72 3.45 -13.77 -5.93
CA GLU A 72 4.52 -14.28 -5.07
C GLU A 72 5.52 -13.19 -4.66
N LEU A 73 5.66 -12.17 -5.50
CA LEU A 73 6.53 -11.02 -5.31
C LEU A 73 5.71 -9.74 -5.34
N PHE A 74 6.01 -8.82 -4.45
CA PHE A 74 5.43 -7.49 -4.42
C PHE A 74 6.45 -6.47 -3.91
N HIS A 75 6.20 -5.22 -4.21
CA HIS A 75 6.97 -4.09 -3.72
C HIS A 75 6.10 -3.25 -2.80
N LEU A 76 6.70 -2.63 -1.80
CA LEU A 76 6.02 -1.70 -0.90
C LEU A 76 6.87 -0.44 -0.78
N ASP A 77 6.26 0.69 -1.09
CA ASP A 77 6.88 2.01 -1.04
C ASP A 77 6.22 2.89 0.02
N ILE A 78 7.01 3.40 0.97
CA ILE A 78 6.56 4.41 1.94
C ILE A 78 6.62 5.77 1.26
N LEU A 79 5.48 6.44 1.14
CA LEU A 79 5.38 7.70 0.42
C LEU A 79 5.98 8.87 1.20
N ARG A 80 6.62 9.78 0.45
CA ARG A 80 7.14 11.06 0.93
C ARG A 80 6.04 12.10 1.00
N GLY A 81 6.18 13.10 1.87
CA GLY A 81 5.38 14.32 1.86
C GLY A 81 5.39 14.98 0.47
N GLY A 82 4.22 15.40 -0.02
CA GLY A 82 4.03 15.89 -1.38
C GLY A 82 3.66 14.84 -2.42
N GLN A 83 3.60 13.55 -2.04
CA GLN A 83 3.15 12.45 -2.92
C GLN A 83 1.66 12.10 -2.74
N GLU A 84 0.82 13.03 -2.27
CA GLU A 84 -0.63 12.83 -2.15
C GLU A 84 -1.27 12.44 -3.49
N HIS A 85 -0.77 13.00 -4.60
CA HIS A 85 -1.23 12.66 -5.94
C HIS A 85 -0.95 11.20 -6.30
N VAL A 86 0.18 10.63 -5.87
CA VAL A 86 0.53 9.21 -6.03
C VAL A 86 -0.43 8.36 -5.20
N ALA A 87 -0.59 8.71 -3.91
CA ALA A 87 -1.51 8.01 -3.02
C ALA A 87 -2.93 7.99 -3.59
N MET A 88 -3.42 9.12 -4.09
CA MET A 88 -4.75 9.23 -4.67
C MET A 88 -4.90 8.46 -5.99
N HIS A 89 -3.85 8.37 -6.81
CA HIS A 89 -3.86 7.59 -8.04
C HIS A 89 -4.10 6.11 -7.74
N PHE A 90 -3.35 5.54 -6.81
CA PHE A 90 -3.47 4.11 -6.45
C PHE A 90 -4.59 3.81 -5.45
N ALA A 91 -5.23 4.82 -4.82
CA ALA A 91 -6.41 4.65 -3.98
C ALA A 91 -7.71 4.56 -4.79
N ARG A 92 -7.77 5.19 -5.95
CA ARG A 92 -8.93 5.15 -6.83
C ARG A 92 -8.92 3.86 -7.62
N GLN A 93 -10.13 3.40 -8.00
CA GLN A 93 -10.30 2.19 -8.81
C GLN A 93 -9.37 2.22 -10.04
N ALA A 94 -8.83 1.06 -10.36
CA ALA A 94 -7.88 0.70 -11.40
C ALA A 94 -8.06 1.39 -12.76
N ALA A 95 -7.99 2.71 -12.81
CA ALA A 95 -7.70 3.39 -14.05
C ALA A 95 -6.19 3.28 -14.25
N HIS A 96 -5.72 2.19 -14.86
CA HIS A 96 -4.41 2.15 -15.46
C HIS A 96 -4.29 3.36 -16.40
N ASP A 97 -3.57 4.39 -15.99
CA ASP A 97 -3.09 5.42 -16.89
C ASP A 97 -1.59 5.17 -17.12
N PRO A 98 -1.22 4.49 -18.23
CA PRO A 98 0.18 4.15 -18.53
C PRO A 98 1.09 5.40 -18.59
N LYS A 99 0.52 6.57 -18.88
CA LYS A 99 1.29 7.83 -18.94
C LYS A 99 1.60 8.37 -17.56
N ILE A 100 0.69 8.18 -16.60
CA ILE A 100 0.91 8.56 -15.21
C ILE A 100 1.85 7.55 -14.55
N GLU A 101 1.61 6.27 -14.77
CA GLU A 101 2.39 5.17 -14.23
C GLU A 101 3.84 5.20 -14.70
N ALA A 102 4.09 5.46 -15.98
CA ALA A 102 5.45 5.63 -16.51
C ALA A 102 6.25 6.79 -15.87
N LYS A 103 5.57 7.76 -15.25
CA LYS A 103 6.21 8.86 -14.52
C LYS A 103 6.38 8.58 -13.04
N ILE A 104 5.56 7.72 -12.48
CA ILE A 104 5.51 7.41 -11.05
C ILE A 104 6.34 6.18 -10.73
N LEU A 105 6.32 5.18 -11.61
CA LEU A 105 6.98 3.90 -11.39
C LEU A 105 8.38 3.89 -12.00
N LEU A 106 9.38 3.68 -11.16
CA LEU A 106 10.72 3.30 -11.56
C LEU A 106 10.74 1.79 -11.81
N ASP A 107 11.33 1.32 -12.91
CA ASP A 107 11.41 -0.11 -13.27
C ASP A 107 10.05 -0.86 -13.24
N GLY A 108 8.95 -0.11 -13.39
CA GLY A 108 7.60 -0.64 -13.49
C GLY A 108 6.92 -1.02 -12.17
N LEU A 109 7.62 -1.05 -11.03
CA LEU A 109 7.03 -1.44 -9.73
C LEU A 109 7.44 -0.55 -8.55
N HIS A 110 8.53 0.18 -8.62
CA HIS A 110 9.02 1.06 -7.56
C HIS A 110 8.48 2.49 -7.75
N ILE A 111 7.98 3.11 -6.69
CA ILE A 111 7.51 4.51 -6.72
C ILE A 111 8.69 5.46 -6.66
N THR A 112 8.85 6.28 -7.70
CA THR A 112 9.94 7.26 -7.78
C THR A 112 9.88 8.24 -6.60
N GLY A 113 10.98 8.37 -5.86
CA GLY A 113 11.13 9.34 -4.78
C GLY A 113 10.40 9.00 -3.49
N SER A 114 9.98 7.74 -3.29
CA SER A 114 9.48 7.25 -2.00
C SER A 114 10.56 7.35 -0.91
N LEU A 115 10.16 7.43 0.37
CA LEU A 115 11.09 7.47 1.50
C LEU A 115 11.78 6.14 1.76
N ALA A 116 11.06 5.06 1.56
CA ALA A 116 11.62 3.72 1.64
C ALA A 116 10.93 2.81 0.63
N HIS A 117 11.69 1.88 0.11
CA HIS A 117 11.28 0.85 -0.81
C HIS A 117 11.65 -0.52 -0.28
N PHE A 118 10.72 -1.48 -0.37
CA PHE A 118 10.92 -2.87 0.02
C PHE A 118 10.51 -3.77 -1.14
N ALA A 119 11.43 -4.60 -1.62
CA ALA A 119 11.13 -5.72 -2.50
C ALA A 119 10.87 -6.96 -1.65
N CYS A 120 9.71 -7.57 -1.77
CA CYS A 120 9.23 -8.61 -0.88
C CYS A 120 8.82 -9.88 -1.63
N ARG A 121 9.02 -11.03 -0.98
CA ARG A 121 8.38 -12.29 -1.31
C ARG A 121 7.23 -12.54 -0.34
N LEU A 122 6.08 -13.00 -0.84
CA LEU A 122 4.99 -13.42 0.03
C LEU A 122 5.47 -14.57 0.94
N HIS A 123 5.45 -14.32 2.25
CA HIS A 123 5.82 -15.29 3.29
C HIS A 123 4.60 -16.03 3.81
N ALA A 124 3.52 -15.32 4.10
CA ALA A 124 2.27 -15.90 4.60
C ALA A 124 1.07 -15.01 4.24
N ARG A 125 -0.11 -15.63 4.23
CA ARG A 125 -1.40 -14.98 4.06
C ARG A 125 -2.36 -15.46 5.13
N HIS A 126 -3.04 -14.54 5.79
CA HIS A 126 -3.98 -14.84 6.87
C HIS A 126 -5.32 -14.15 6.59
N PRO A 127 -6.40 -14.92 6.33
CA PRO A 127 -7.74 -14.35 6.24
C PRO A 127 -8.14 -13.67 7.55
N ALA A 128 -8.69 -12.46 7.48
CA ALA A 128 -9.08 -11.66 8.64
C ALA A 128 -10.33 -10.83 8.33
N GLY A 129 -11.51 -11.40 8.51
CA GLY A 129 -12.79 -10.73 8.23
C GLY A 129 -13.00 -10.53 6.74
N ASP A 130 -13.16 -9.27 6.31
CA ASP A 130 -13.31 -8.87 4.91
C ASP A 130 -11.96 -8.54 4.22
N HIS A 131 -10.83 -8.81 4.89
CA HIS A 131 -9.47 -8.59 4.39
C HIS A 131 -8.63 -9.86 4.50
N ASP A 132 -7.52 -9.88 3.74
CA ASP A 132 -6.36 -10.73 4.04
C ASP A 132 -5.23 -9.88 4.62
N ILE A 133 -4.52 -10.42 5.61
CA ILE A 133 -3.23 -9.90 6.08
C ILE A 133 -2.14 -10.64 5.31
N LEU A 134 -1.35 -9.90 4.54
CA LEU A 134 -0.19 -10.43 3.83
C LEU A 134 1.08 -10.13 4.60
N VAL A 135 1.87 -11.16 4.84
CA VAL A 135 3.19 -11.05 5.43
C VAL A 135 4.22 -11.25 4.33
N GLY A 136 5.12 -10.29 4.17
CA GLY A 136 6.19 -10.32 3.18
C GLY A 136 7.56 -10.48 3.84
N GLU A 137 8.38 -11.39 3.29
CA GLU A 137 9.81 -11.46 3.57
C GLU A 137 10.53 -10.41 2.75
N ILE A 138 11.29 -9.53 3.40
CA ILE A 138 12.03 -8.45 2.76
C ILE A 138 13.29 -9.04 2.12
N LEU A 139 13.37 -8.97 0.80
CA LEU A 139 14.51 -9.44 0.01
C LEU A 139 15.54 -8.33 -0.23
N HIS A 140 15.06 -7.10 -0.37
CA HIS A 140 15.85 -5.90 -0.58
C HIS A 140 15.12 -4.69 -0.05
N HIS A 141 15.86 -3.69 0.43
CA HIS A 141 15.30 -2.42 0.85
C HIS A 141 16.25 -1.25 0.57
N GLU A 142 15.65 -0.09 0.36
CA GLU A 142 16.32 1.20 0.22
C GLU A 142 15.57 2.24 1.04
N GLN A 143 16.28 3.28 1.48
CA GLN A 143 15.67 4.39 2.21
C GLN A 143 16.37 5.71 1.91
N GLN A 144 15.65 6.81 2.09
CA GLN A 144 16.17 8.16 1.99
C GLN A 144 15.52 9.08 3.03
N ASP A 145 16.21 10.14 3.39
CA ASP A 145 15.71 11.12 4.34
C ASP A 145 14.62 12.01 3.71
N GLY A 146 13.75 12.53 4.56
CA GLY A 146 12.73 13.50 4.16
C GLY A 146 11.45 13.40 4.99
N PRO A 147 10.52 14.34 4.81
CA PRO A 147 9.23 14.30 5.47
C PRO A 147 8.37 13.16 4.91
N GLY A 148 7.63 12.48 5.77
CA GLY A 148 6.72 11.41 5.39
C GLY A 148 5.34 11.92 4.98
N LEU A 149 4.64 11.17 4.13
CA LEU A 149 3.21 11.34 3.94
C LEU A 149 2.47 10.53 5.00
N GLY A 150 1.66 11.20 5.79
CA GLY A 150 0.82 10.59 6.81
C GLY A 150 -0.67 10.67 6.46
N TYR A 151 -1.48 9.92 7.22
CA TYR A 151 -2.92 9.95 7.13
C TYR A 151 -3.53 9.95 8.54
N PHE A 152 -4.40 10.95 8.81
CA PHE A 152 -5.06 11.12 10.10
C PHE A 152 -6.42 11.78 9.94
N GLY A 153 -7.45 11.24 10.61
CA GLY A 153 -8.77 11.83 10.61
C GLY A 153 -9.43 11.96 9.23
N GLY A 154 -9.06 11.09 8.29
CA GLY A 154 -9.57 11.13 6.92
C GLY A 154 -8.83 12.09 5.98
N GLN A 155 -7.68 12.63 6.39
CA GLN A 155 -6.90 13.60 5.63
C GLN A 155 -5.44 13.22 5.55
N PHE A 156 -4.79 13.58 4.45
CA PHE A 156 -3.33 13.52 4.36
C PHE A 156 -2.71 14.61 5.24
N ILE A 157 -1.62 14.24 5.88
CA ILE A 157 -0.82 15.13 6.72
C ILE A 157 0.65 14.97 6.34
N GLN A 158 1.47 15.99 6.60
CA GLN A 158 2.90 15.88 6.50
C GLN A 158 3.50 15.51 7.85
N VAL A 159 4.31 14.45 7.87
CA VAL A 159 5.09 14.04 9.04
C VAL A 159 6.48 14.61 8.88
N ALA A 160 6.79 15.66 9.65
CA ALA A 160 8.10 16.28 9.62
C ALA A 160 9.14 15.39 10.31
N THR A 161 10.36 15.36 9.77
CA THR A 161 11.54 14.93 10.54
C THR A 161 11.96 16.05 11.46
N ALA A 162 12.32 15.72 12.69
CA ALA A 162 12.83 16.68 13.65
C ALA A 162 14.14 17.34 13.18
#